data_38f7c9317b859550a4359bde2e009f95
#
_entry.id   38f7c9317b859550a4359bde2e009f95
#
_cell.length_a   1.000
_cell.length_b   1.000
_cell.length_c   1.000
_cell.angle_alpha   90.00
_cell.angle_beta   90.00
_cell.angle_gamma   90.00
#
_symmetry.space_group_name_H-M   'P 1'
#
loop_
_entity.id
_entity.type
_entity.pdbx_description
1 polymer ?
#
loop_
_entity_poly.entity_id
_entity_poly.type
_entity_poly.pdbx_seq_one_letter_code
_entity_poly.pdbx_strand_id
1 'polypeptide(L)'
;DARAQATIDLLAVLAYGELEAFERLSQDALLAPNMGEREAVTDMAVGEYGHYKILVDGLRARGADPQAVMAPFRRPIDEFHASTAPADYPEALVKIYVGDGIAADFYREVAQFLEPDAKALVDEVCDDLGHSAF
;
A
#
# COMPACT_ATOMS: atom_id res chain seq x y z
N ASP A 1 13.32 -20.41 -6.99
CA ASP A 1 12.92 -20.49 -8.39
C ASP A 1 12.24 -19.18 -8.83
N ALA A 2 11.96 -19.05 -10.12
CA ALA A 2 11.41 -17.81 -10.68
C ALA A 2 10.06 -17.45 -10.10
N ARG A 3 9.20 -18.44 -9.80
CA ARG A 3 7.87 -18.21 -9.24
C ARG A 3 7.97 -17.74 -7.79
N ALA A 4 8.86 -18.35 -7.01
CA ALA A 4 9.09 -17.92 -5.63
C ALA A 4 9.65 -16.50 -5.58
N GLN A 5 10.56 -16.17 -6.49
CA GLN A 5 11.12 -14.82 -6.57
C GLN A 5 10.05 -13.80 -6.98
N ALA A 6 9.18 -14.15 -7.92
CA ALA A 6 8.09 -13.27 -8.34
C ALA A 6 7.13 -12.99 -7.17
N THR A 7 6.86 -13.99 -6.33
CA THR A 7 6.05 -13.80 -5.12
C THR A 7 6.71 -12.82 -4.16
N ILE A 8 8.00 -12.99 -3.90
CA ILE A 8 8.74 -12.08 -3.03
C ILE A 8 8.72 -10.66 -3.59
N ASP A 9 8.93 -10.50 -4.89
CA ASP A 9 8.92 -9.18 -5.54
C ASP A 9 7.55 -8.51 -5.41
N LEU A 10 6.47 -9.26 -5.61
CA LEU A 10 5.12 -8.70 -5.49
C LEU A 10 4.82 -8.27 -4.05
N LEU A 11 5.16 -9.11 -3.07
CA LEU A 11 4.97 -8.75 -1.66
C LEU A 11 5.84 -7.54 -1.28
N ALA A 12 7.04 -7.45 -1.83
CA ALA A 12 7.96 -6.35 -1.55
C ALA A 12 7.44 -5.01 -2.11
N VAL A 13 6.98 -5.00 -3.36
CA VAL A 13 6.45 -3.75 -3.96
C VAL A 13 5.17 -3.32 -3.26
N LEU A 14 4.31 -4.27 -2.89
CA LEU A 14 3.09 -3.98 -2.16
C LEU A 14 3.42 -3.43 -0.76
N ALA A 15 4.38 -4.04 -0.06
CA ALA A 15 4.79 -3.59 1.26
C ALA A 15 5.35 -2.16 1.21
N TYR A 16 6.20 -1.86 0.26
CA TYR A 16 6.74 -0.51 0.14
C TYR A 16 5.64 0.50 -0.21
N GLY A 17 4.69 0.11 -1.06
CA GLY A 17 3.53 0.93 -1.38
C GLY A 17 2.69 1.25 -0.14
N GLU A 18 2.50 0.28 0.75
CA GLU A 18 1.74 0.49 1.99
C GLU A 18 2.49 1.44 2.96
N LEU A 19 3.81 1.31 3.05
CA LEU A 19 4.60 2.20 3.89
C LEU A 19 4.51 3.65 3.40
N GLU A 20 4.67 3.86 2.09
CA GLU A 20 4.53 5.18 1.48
C GLU A 20 3.10 5.71 1.64
N ALA A 21 2.09 4.86 1.49
CA ALA A 21 0.70 5.25 1.69
C ALA A 21 0.47 5.75 3.12
N PHE A 22 1.01 5.05 4.11
CA PHE A 22 0.94 5.51 5.50
C PHE A 22 1.54 6.91 5.65
N GLU A 23 2.73 7.11 5.13
CA GLU A 23 3.44 8.38 5.30
C GLU A 23 2.73 9.52 4.57
N ARG A 24 2.25 9.27 3.35
CA ARG A 24 1.53 10.28 2.55
C ARG A 24 0.18 10.61 3.16
N LEU A 25 -0.59 9.60 3.60
CA LEU A 25 -1.88 9.83 4.26
C LEU A 25 -1.70 10.61 5.55
N SER A 26 -0.65 10.34 6.30
CA SER A 26 -0.34 11.10 7.53
C SER A 26 -0.12 12.58 7.23
N GLN A 27 0.53 12.91 6.11
CA GLN A 27 0.70 14.28 5.66
C GLN A 27 -0.63 14.86 5.16
N ASP A 28 -1.37 14.10 4.38
CA ASP A 28 -2.66 14.53 3.81
C ASP A 28 -3.68 14.84 4.90
N ALA A 29 -3.64 14.13 6.01
CA ALA A 29 -4.51 14.37 7.16
C ALA A 29 -4.39 15.81 7.67
N LEU A 30 -3.21 16.41 7.53
CA LEU A 30 -2.99 17.79 7.95
C LEU A 30 -3.70 18.82 7.07
N LEU A 31 -4.11 18.43 5.87
CA LEU A 31 -4.86 19.28 4.94
C LEU A 31 -6.35 19.30 5.23
N ALA A 32 -6.85 18.38 6.06
CA ALA A 32 -8.26 18.23 6.33
C ALA A 32 -8.85 19.50 6.98
N PRO A 33 -10.08 19.89 6.60
CA PRO A 33 -10.67 21.16 7.05
C PRO A 33 -11.19 21.12 8.50
N ASN A 34 -11.34 19.92 9.07
CA ASN A 34 -11.84 19.77 10.44
C ASN A 34 -11.28 18.50 11.09
N MET A 35 -11.48 18.38 12.39
CA MET A 35 -10.90 17.25 13.16
C MET A 35 -11.52 15.90 12.78
N GLY A 36 -12.80 15.89 12.44
CA GLY A 36 -13.45 14.62 12.04
C GLY A 36 -12.85 14.03 10.77
N GLU A 37 -12.67 14.85 9.75
CA GLU A 37 -12.05 14.41 8.50
C GLU A 37 -10.55 14.10 8.69
N ARG A 38 -9.86 14.87 9.54
CA ARG A 38 -8.47 14.61 9.87
C ARG A 38 -8.33 13.23 10.52
N GLU A 39 -9.21 12.91 11.47
CA GLU A 39 -9.19 11.61 12.14
C GLU A 39 -9.47 10.48 11.15
N ALA A 40 -10.43 10.67 10.23
CA ALA A 40 -10.76 9.66 9.23
C ALA A 40 -9.55 9.32 8.34
N VAL A 41 -8.81 10.32 7.86
CA VAL A 41 -7.61 10.10 7.06
C VAL A 41 -6.49 9.48 7.90
N THR A 42 -6.37 9.89 9.15
CA THR A 42 -5.38 9.29 10.08
C THR A 42 -5.67 7.83 10.32
N ASP A 43 -6.93 7.45 10.49
CA ASP A 43 -7.34 6.05 10.66
C ASP A 43 -6.97 5.22 9.42
N MET A 44 -7.15 5.78 8.23
CA MET A 44 -6.71 5.13 7.00
C MET A 44 -5.20 4.92 6.98
N ALA A 45 -4.42 5.92 7.40
CA ALA A 45 -2.97 5.82 7.48
C ALA A 45 -2.55 4.67 8.41
N VAL A 46 -3.19 4.56 9.56
CA VAL A 46 -2.91 3.47 10.51
C VAL A 46 -3.23 2.11 9.89
N GLY A 47 -4.33 2.00 9.15
CA GLY A 47 -4.69 0.79 8.42
C GLY A 47 -3.61 0.38 7.41
N GLU A 48 -3.09 1.34 6.64
CA GLU A 48 -2.02 1.08 5.68
C GLU A 48 -0.74 0.58 6.35
N TYR A 49 -0.39 1.13 7.50
CA TYR A 49 0.77 0.65 8.25
C TYR A 49 0.55 -0.77 8.78
N GLY A 50 -0.67 -1.11 9.19
CA GLY A 50 -1.02 -2.48 9.56
C GLY A 50 -0.81 -3.46 8.43
N HIS A 51 -1.21 -3.10 7.21
CA HIS A 51 -0.97 -3.90 5.99
C HIS A 51 0.53 -4.06 5.72
N TYR A 52 1.30 -3.00 5.87
CA TYR A 52 2.75 -3.05 5.73
C TYR A 52 3.36 -4.10 6.66
N LYS A 53 2.98 -4.11 7.92
CA LYS A 53 3.50 -5.07 8.90
C LYS A 53 3.16 -6.52 8.52
N ILE A 54 1.94 -6.78 8.07
CA ILE A 54 1.50 -8.09 7.61
C ILE A 54 2.37 -8.57 6.44
N LEU A 55 2.62 -7.68 5.48
CA LEU A 55 3.41 -8.01 4.28
C LEU A 55 4.87 -8.24 4.62
N VAL A 56 5.43 -7.45 5.53
CA VAL A 56 6.82 -7.64 6.01
C VAL A 56 6.96 -8.97 6.72
N ASP A 57 5.99 -9.35 7.56
CA ASP A 57 5.99 -10.65 8.22
C ASP A 57 5.92 -11.78 7.18
N GLY A 58 5.12 -11.59 6.13
CA GLY A 58 5.03 -12.54 5.01
C GLY A 58 6.35 -12.70 4.27
N LEU A 59 7.10 -11.63 4.08
CA LEU A 59 8.43 -11.67 3.49
C LEU A 59 9.42 -12.43 4.37
N ARG A 60 9.42 -12.14 5.67
CA ARG A 60 10.29 -12.85 6.62
C ARG A 60 9.98 -14.33 6.68
N ALA A 61 8.71 -14.70 6.64
CA ALA A 61 8.29 -16.10 6.63
C ALA A 61 8.82 -16.87 5.42
N ARG A 62 9.14 -16.16 4.34
CA ARG A 62 9.71 -16.73 3.11
C ARG A 62 11.24 -16.63 3.08
N GLY A 63 11.87 -16.25 4.20
CA GLY A 63 13.32 -16.15 4.31
C GLY A 63 13.92 -14.91 3.65
N ALA A 64 13.10 -13.94 3.26
CA ALA A 64 13.58 -12.71 2.64
C ALA A 64 13.91 -11.65 3.71
N ASP A 65 14.90 -10.83 3.42
CA ASP A 65 15.17 -9.60 4.17
C ASP A 65 14.26 -8.51 3.61
N PRO A 66 13.26 -8.03 4.35
CA PRO A 66 12.30 -7.07 3.82
C PRO A 66 12.93 -5.81 3.25
N GLN A 67 13.92 -5.24 3.94
CA GLN A 67 14.54 -4.01 3.48
C GLN A 67 15.31 -4.21 2.17
N ALA A 68 16.02 -5.33 2.05
CA ALA A 68 16.78 -5.64 0.84
C ALA A 68 15.87 -5.86 -0.36
N VAL A 69 14.75 -6.58 -0.19
CA VAL A 69 13.85 -6.89 -1.32
C VAL A 69 12.98 -5.70 -1.70
N MET A 70 12.71 -4.76 -0.78
CA MET A 70 11.98 -3.54 -1.09
C MET A 70 12.84 -2.48 -1.79
N ALA A 71 14.15 -2.50 -1.58
CA ALA A 71 15.06 -1.45 -2.07
C ALA A 71 14.92 -1.13 -3.56
N PRO A 72 14.81 -2.11 -4.48
CA PRO A 72 14.67 -1.81 -5.91
C PRO A 72 13.40 -1.03 -6.27
N PHE A 73 12.37 -1.11 -5.43
CA PHE A 73 11.07 -0.49 -5.70
C PHE A 73 10.93 0.91 -5.09
N ARG A 74 11.89 1.32 -4.26
CA ARG A 74 11.79 2.61 -3.55
C ARG A 74 11.74 3.79 -4.52
N ARG A 75 12.70 3.87 -5.41
CA ARG A 75 12.83 5.04 -6.30
C ARG A 75 11.60 5.26 -7.19
N PRO A 76 11.09 4.24 -7.91
CA PRO A 76 9.90 4.45 -8.74
C PRO A 76 8.68 4.92 -7.95
N ILE A 77 8.46 4.35 -6.76
CA ILE A 77 7.31 4.70 -5.93
C ILE A 77 7.50 6.09 -5.32
N ASP A 78 8.70 6.42 -4.85
CA ASP A 78 9.02 7.75 -4.33
C ASP A 78 8.80 8.82 -5.41
N GLU A 79 9.25 8.56 -6.63
CA GLU A 79 9.08 9.48 -7.76
C GLU A 79 7.61 9.66 -8.12
N PHE A 80 6.83 8.58 -8.11
CA PHE A 80 5.39 8.66 -8.33
C PHE A 80 4.73 9.60 -7.31
N HIS A 81 4.99 9.41 -6.03
CA HIS A 81 4.40 10.26 -4.99
C HIS A 81 4.89 11.70 -5.06
N ALA A 82 6.15 11.92 -5.39
CA ALA A 82 6.68 13.27 -5.57
C ALA A 82 6.00 14.01 -6.73
N SER A 83 5.70 13.29 -7.82
CA SER A 83 5.06 13.88 -9.00
C SER A 83 3.55 14.04 -8.87
N THR A 84 2.94 13.39 -7.88
CA THR A 84 1.49 13.43 -7.65
C THR A 84 1.12 13.98 -6.29
N ALA A 85 1.99 14.82 -5.69
CA ALA A 85 1.70 15.43 -4.40
C ALA A 85 0.45 16.32 -4.51
N PRO A 86 -0.58 16.11 -3.66
CA PRO A 86 -1.78 16.91 -3.73
C PRO A 86 -1.52 18.34 -3.27
N ALA A 87 -2.14 19.31 -3.97
CA ALA A 87 -2.03 20.72 -3.62
C ALA A 87 -2.97 21.10 -2.49
N ASP A 88 -4.07 20.36 -2.33
CA ASP A 88 -5.10 20.66 -1.34
C ASP A 88 -5.84 19.38 -0.94
N TYR A 89 -6.78 19.50 -0.02
CA TYR A 89 -7.52 18.35 0.50
C TYR A 89 -8.38 17.65 -0.56
N PRO A 90 -9.15 18.34 -1.42
CA PRO A 90 -9.88 17.66 -2.50
C PRO A 90 -8.99 16.84 -3.41
N GLU A 91 -7.83 17.33 -3.80
CA GLU A 91 -6.88 16.56 -4.59
C GLU A 91 -6.36 15.34 -3.84
N ALA A 92 -6.11 15.47 -2.53
CA ALA A 92 -5.70 14.35 -1.68
C ALA A 92 -6.76 13.26 -1.67
N LEU A 93 -8.04 13.60 -1.52
CA LEU A 93 -9.15 12.64 -1.53
C LEU A 93 -9.24 11.90 -2.86
N VAL A 94 -9.11 12.62 -3.98
CA VAL A 94 -9.15 12.01 -5.31
C VAL A 94 -7.99 11.02 -5.46
N LYS A 95 -6.79 11.43 -5.06
CA LYS A 95 -5.61 10.57 -5.12
C LYS A 95 -5.80 9.30 -4.30
N ILE A 96 -6.31 9.41 -3.09
CA ILE A 96 -6.58 8.28 -2.21
C ILE A 96 -7.58 7.32 -2.85
N TYR A 97 -8.72 7.85 -3.28
CA TYR A 97 -9.81 7.03 -3.83
C TYR A 97 -9.38 6.30 -5.10
N VAL A 98 -8.80 7.02 -6.05
CA VAL A 98 -8.40 6.44 -7.34
C VAL A 98 -7.21 5.49 -7.13
N GLY A 99 -6.23 5.89 -6.31
CA GLY A 99 -5.04 5.09 -6.05
C GLY A 99 -5.37 3.75 -5.40
N ASP A 100 -6.20 3.76 -4.37
CA ASP A 100 -6.62 2.53 -3.68
C ASP A 100 -7.39 1.60 -4.60
N GLY A 101 -8.31 2.14 -5.40
CA GLY A 101 -9.11 1.33 -6.32
C GLY A 101 -8.25 0.64 -7.38
N ILE A 102 -7.35 1.40 -8.01
CA ILE A 102 -6.45 0.85 -9.04
C ILE A 102 -5.50 -0.16 -8.43
N ALA A 103 -4.91 0.14 -7.28
CA ALA A 103 -3.98 -0.76 -6.62
C ALA A 103 -4.65 -2.08 -6.23
N ALA A 104 -5.83 -2.01 -5.62
CA ALA A 104 -6.57 -3.21 -5.21
C ALA A 104 -6.90 -4.09 -6.41
N ASP A 105 -7.42 -3.52 -7.50
CA ASP A 105 -7.77 -4.27 -8.70
C ASP A 105 -6.54 -4.94 -9.32
N PHE A 106 -5.44 -4.19 -9.44
CA PHE A 106 -4.20 -4.70 -10.02
C PHE A 106 -3.64 -5.86 -9.20
N TYR A 107 -3.52 -5.68 -7.89
CA TYR A 107 -2.92 -6.72 -7.04
C TYR A 107 -3.80 -7.96 -6.94
N ARG A 108 -5.13 -7.81 -6.93
CA ARG A 108 -6.03 -8.96 -6.96
C ARG A 108 -5.87 -9.78 -8.22
N GLU A 109 -5.72 -9.14 -9.38
CA GLU A 109 -5.51 -9.84 -10.64
C GLU A 109 -4.19 -10.62 -10.62
N VAL A 110 -3.11 -9.99 -10.20
CA VAL A 110 -1.80 -10.64 -10.14
C VAL A 110 -1.79 -11.77 -9.10
N ALA A 111 -2.47 -11.58 -7.98
CA ALA A 111 -2.51 -12.57 -6.90
C ALA A 111 -3.11 -13.92 -7.32
N GLN A 112 -3.94 -13.95 -8.37
CA GLN A 112 -4.51 -15.20 -8.87
C GLN A 112 -3.44 -16.19 -9.37
N PHE A 113 -2.26 -15.71 -9.68
CA PHE A 113 -1.15 -16.54 -10.17
C PHE A 113 -0.20 -16.97 -9.06
N LEU A 114 -0.47 -16.57 -7.81
CA LEU A 114 0.38 -16.89 -6.65
C LEU A 114 -0.04 -18.21 -5.99
N GLU A 115 0.85 -18.76 -5.19
CA GLU A 115 0.51 -19.87 -4.30
C GLU A 115 -0.60 -19.46 -3.32
N PRO A 116 -1.43 -20.42 -2.85
CA PRO A 116 -2.61 -20.07 -2.03
C PRO A 116 -2.32 -19.22 -0.79
N ASP A 117 -1.21 -19.47 -0.11
CA ASP A 117 -0.84 -18.71 1.08
C ASP A 117 -0.49 -17.25 0.75
N ALA A 118 0.24 -17.03 -0.33
CA ALA A 118 0.58 -15.69 -0.78
C ALA A 118 -0.64 -14.96 -1.32
N LYS A 119 -1.51 -15.68 -2.07
CA LYS A 119 -2.78 -15.11 -2.56
C LYS A 119 -3.65 -14.65 -1.40
N ALA A 120 -3.79 -15.46 -0.35
CA ALA A 120 -4.60 -15.12 0.82
C ALA A 120 -4.08 -13.85 1.50
N LEU A 121 -2.75 -13.69 1.60
CA LEU A 121 -2.13 -12.51 2.18
C LEU A 121 -2.43 -11.25 1.37
N VAL A 122 -2.29 -11.32 0.05
CA VAL A 122 -2.56 -10.18 -0.83
C VAL A 122 -4.05 -9.84 -0.82
N ASP A 123 -4.93 -10.84 -0.85
CA ASP A 123 -6.38 -10.64 -0.79
C ASP A 123 -6.79 -9.94 0.51
N GLU A 124 -6.19 -10.31 1.64
CA GLU A 124 -6.47 -9.69 2.94
C GLU A 124 -6.14 -8.19 2.90
N VAL A 125 -4.98 -7.84 2.37
CA VAL A 125 -4.55 -6.44 2.25
C VAL A 125 -5.47 -5.68 1.30
N CYS A 126 -5.78 -6.25 0.14
CA CYS A 126 -6.61 -5.59 -0.88
C CYS A 126 -8.07 -5.42 -0.46
N ASP A 127 -8.61 -6.32 0.35
CA ASP A 127 -9.98 -6.21 0.84
C ASP A 127 -10.15 -4.96 1.70
N ASP A 128 -9.15 -4.62 2.51
CA ASP A 128 -9.18 -3.41 3.33
C ASP A 128 -9.01 -2.14 2.51
N LEU A 129 -8.29 -2.18 1.39
CA LEU A 129 -8.10 -1.01 0.52
C LEU A 129 -9.43 -0.51 -0.08
N GLY A 130 -10.40 -1.40 -0.27
CA GLY A 130 -11.70 -1.03 -0.81
C GLY A 130 -12.58 -0.21 0.12
N HIS A 131 -12.15 0.05 1.36
CA HIS A 131 -12.92 0.77 2.37
C HIS A 131 -12.60 2.26 2.44
N SER A 132 -11.80 2.80 1.52
CA SER A 132 -11.48 4.23 1.49
C SER A 132 -12.58 5.10 0.89
N ALA A 133 -13.78 4.60 0.71
CA ALA A 133 -14.93 5.39 0.24
C ALA A 133 -15.45 6.25 1.39
N PHE A 134 -15.37 7.55 1.21
CA PHE A 134 -15.93 8.54 2.15
C PHE A 134 -17.38 8.79 1.85
#